data_73158f4ebf510419f39766bb5e0c00f9
#
_entry.id   73158f4ebf510419f39766bb5e0c00f9
#
_cell.length_a   1.000
_cell.length_b   1.000
_cell.length_c   1.000
_cell.angle_alpha   90.00
_cell.angle_beta   90.00
_cell.angle_gamma   90.00
#
_symmetry.space_group_name_H-M   'P 1'
#
loop_
_entity.id
_entity.type
_entity.pdbx_description
1 polymer ?
#
loop_
_entity_poly.entity_id
_entity_poly.type
_entity_poly.pdbx_seq_one_letter_code
_entity_poly.pdbx_strand_id
1 'polypeptide(L)'
;MRLGVPSVDILLIHDADPWAHGPEEGPLRYREAMNGAYIALDQLRSEGTIKAIGFGTNDPVYGAKFLRDGDFDCFLIAGRYSLLEQPALNEVFPLATSKNVGVILGGVFNSGILATGVIGKPKYNYTPAPKNIIEKVRKIETICRSHSIPLPTAAMHFCLGHPQVSSLALGAVSPDEVKSNVLAIKTTVPKSLWGDLKTEGLLENSVPTPE
;
A
#
# COMPACT_ATOMS: atom_id res chain seq x y z
N MET A 1 24.43 7.60 -13.46
CA MET A 1 23.42 6.71 -12.82
C MET A 1 22.43 7.57 -12.05
N ARG A 2 21.09 7.34 -12.17
CA ARG A 2 20.09 8.16 -11.47
C ARG A 2 20.08 7.96 -9.95
N LEU A 3 20.36 6.75 -9.48
CA LEU A 3 20.34 6.42 -8.05
C LEU A 3 21.68 6.62 -7.33
N GLY A 4 22.78 6.85 -8.06
CA GLY A 4 24.12 7.01 -7.47
C GLY A 4 24.69 5.75 -6.78
N VAL A 5 24.05 4.59 -7.01
CA VAL A 5 24.50 3.29 -6.48
C VAL A 5 24.95 2.37 -7.62
N PRO A 6 25.89 1.44 -7.40
CA PRO A 6 26.44 0.56 -8.44
C PRO A 6 25.46 -0.57 -8.83
N SER A 7 24.55 -0.96 -7.94
CA SER A 7 23.60 -2.06 -8.14
C SER A 7 22.32 -1.83 -7.36
N VAL A 8 21.27 -2.57 -7.71
CA VAL A 8 20.00 -2.66 -6.97
C VAL A 8 19.70 -4.14 -6.73
N ASP A 9 19.03 -4.43 -5.63
CA ASP A 9 18.67 -5.80 -5.23
C ASP A 9 17.33 -6.24 -5.78
N ILE A 10 16.37 -5.31 -5.92
CA ILE A 10 14.99 -5.57 -6.32
C ILE A 10 14.61 -4.68 -7.50
N LEU A 11 13.97 -5.25 -8.51
CA LEU A 11 13.38 -4.51 -9.61
C LEU A 11 11.88 -4.83 -9.73
N LEU A 12 11.09 -3.76 -9.91
CA LEU A 12 9.63 -3.85 -10.03
C LEU A 12 9.17 -3.37 -11.43
N ILE A 13 8.26 -4.11 -12.04
CA ILE A 13 7.46 -3.63 -13.17
C ILE A 13 6.48 -2.59 -12.61
N HIS A 14 6.44 -1.39 -13.15
CA HIS A 14 5.66 -0.28 -12.59
C HIS A 14 4.42 0.04 -13.42
N ASP A 15 3.24 0.02 -12.77
CA ASP A 15 1.96 0.54 -13.29
C ASP A 15 1.57 0.04 -14.70
N ALA A 16 1.80 -1.23 -15.03
CA ALA A 16 1.37 -1.81 -16.30
C ALA A 16 -0.09 -2.34 -16.21
N ASP A 17 -1.04 -1.43 -16.00
CA ASP A 17 -2.44 -1.75 -15.70
C ASP A 17 -3.42 -0.65 -16.16
N PRO A 18 -4.75 -0.90 -16.11
CA PRO A 18 -5.77 0.08 -16.49
C PRO A 18 -5.87 1.29 -15.56
N TRP A 19 -5.43 1.19 -14.30
CA TRP A 19 -5.42 2.34 -13.41
C TRP A 19 -4.51 3.45 -13.94
N ALA A 20 -3.33 3.06 -14.46
CA ALA A 20 -2.34 4.00 -14.98
C ALA A 20 -2.60 4.39 -16.43
N HIS A 21 -3.10 3.47 -17.27
CA HIS A 21 -3.15 3.63 -18.72
C HIS A 21 -4.58 3.63 -19.29
N GLY A 22 -5.61 3.52 -18.44
CA GLY A 22 -6.99 3.42 -18.90
C GLY A 22 -7.40 2.03 -19.39
N PRO A 23 -8.71 1.83 -19.65
CA PRO A 23 -9.27 0.50 -19.91
C PRO A 23 -8.84 -0.12 -21.25
N GLU A 24 -8.44 0.68 -22.23
CA GLU A 24 -8.01 0.19 -23.55
C GLU A 24 -6.52 -0.14 -23.57
N GLU A 25 -5.68 0.78 -23.11
CA GLU A 25 -4.21 0.65 -23.13
C GLU A 25 -3.69 -0.25 -21.99
N GLY A 26 -4.27 -0.21 -20.82
CA GLY A 26 -3.81 -0.97 -19.65
C GLY A 26 -3.63 -2.47 -19.93
N PRO A 27 -4.60 -3.17 -20.56
CA PRO A 27 -4.43 -4.58 -20.94
C PRO A 27 -3.30 -4.82 -21.94
N LEU A 28 -3.00 -3.84 -22.80
CA LEU A 28 -1.87 -3.92 -23.74
C LEU A 28 -0.54 -3.80 -22.98
N ARG A 29 -0.41 -2.79 -22.12
CA ARG A 29 0.77 -2.59 -21.28
C ARG A 29 1.07 -3.77 -20.37
N TYR A 30 0.03 -4.39 -19.81
CA TYR A 30 0.17 -5.62 -19.04
C TYR A 30 0.79 -6.75 -19.90
N ARG A 31 0.28 -6.98 -21.11
CA ARG A 31 0.82 -8.02 -22.01
C ARG A 31 2.26 -7.73 -22.42
N GLU A 32 2.58 -6.47 -22.74
CA GLU A 32 3.95 -6.04 -23.05
C GLU A 32 4.88 -6.30 -21.87
N ALA A 33 4.44 -5.95 -20.65
CA ALA A 33 5.21 -6.15 -19.43
C ALA A 33 5.49 -7.64 -19.18
N MET A 34 4.49 -8.51 -19.31
CA MET A 34 4.66 -9.95 -19.08
C MET A 34 5.49 -10.63 -20.16
N ASN A 35 5.35 -10.22 -21.43
CA ASN A 35 6.08 -10.80 -22.55
C ASN A 35 7.49 -10.22 -22.75
N GLY A 36 7.84 -9.14 -22.06
CA GLY A 36 9.12 -8.47 -22.18
C GLY A 36 9.83 -8.26 -20.85
N ALA A 37 9.35 -7.29 -20.07
CA ALA A 37 10.01 -6.90 -18.80
C ALA A 37 10.08 -8.07 -17.82
N TYR A 38 9.00 -8.84 -17.63
CA TYR A 38 9.00 -10.00 -16.73
C TYR A 38 10.06 -11.03 -17.13
N ILE A 39 10.14 -11.39 -18.41
CA ILE A 39 11.13 -12.37 -18.90
C ILE A 39 12.56 -11.87 -18.66
N ALA A 40 12.83 -10.60 -18.95
CA ALA A 40 14.14 -10.01 -18.72
C ALA A 40 14.53 -9.95 -17.23
N LEU A 41 13.57 -9.59 -16.38
CA LEU A 41 13.80 -9.54 -14.92
C LEU A 41 14.01 -10.93 -14.33
N ASP A 42 13.25 -11.94 -14.78
CA ASP A 42 13.40 -13.33 -14.35
C ASP A 42 14.77 -13.88 -14.75
N GLN A 43 15.25 -13.55 -15.95
CA GLN A 43 16.62 -13.88 -16.38
C GLN A 43 17.66 -13.22 -15.47
N LEU A 44 17.56 -11.93 -15.19
CA LEU A 44 18.51 -11.22 -14.30
C LEU A 44 18.51 -11.81 -12.88
N ARG A 45 17.35 -12.23 -12.35
CA ARG A 45 17.25 -12.93 -11.07
C ARG A 45 17.95 -14.30 -11.14
N SER A 46 17.69 -15.07 -12.19
CA SER A 46 18.30 -16.40 -12.41
C SER A 46 19.82 -16.35 -12.55
N GLU A 47 20.34 -15.29 -13.16
CA GLU A 47 21.79 -15.01 -13.28
C GLU A 47 22.42 -14.49 -11.97
N GLY A 48 21.61 -14.18 -10.95
CA GLY A 48 22.08 -13.60 -9.69
C GLY A 48 22.49 -12.12 -9.77
N THR A 49 22.17 -11.43 -10.88
CA THR A 49 22.43 -9.99 -11.06
C THR A 49 21.57 -9.15 -10.13
N ILE A 50 20.33 -9.58 -9.89
CA ILE A 50 19.42 -9.04 -8.88
C ILE A 50 18.92 -10.17 -7.98
N LYS A 51 18.38 -9.83 -6.80
CA LYS A 51 17.94 -10.82 -5.81
C LYS A 51 16.45 -11.13 -5.91
N ALA A 52 15.65 -10.15 -6.32
CA ALA A 52 14.20 -10.29 -6.35
C ALA A 52 13.57 -9.46 -7.47
N ILE A 53 12.43 -9.94 -7.96
CA ILE A 53 11.61 -9.27 -8.94
C ILE A 53 10.19 -9.08 -8.43
N GLY A 54 9.52 -8.07 -8.93
CA GLY A 54 8.16 -7.78 -8.53
C GLY A 54 7.42 -6.89 -9.50
N PHE A 55 6.30 -6.36 -9.03
CA PHE A 55 5.50 -5.37 -9.74
C PHE A 55 4.97 -4.32 -8.75
N GLY A 56 4.55 -3.15 -9.28
CA GLY A 56 3.88 -2.10 -8.54
C GLY A 56 2.59 -1.70 -9.24
N THR A 57 1.48 -1.60 -8.50
CA THR A 57 0.16 -1.26 -9.05
C THR A 57 -0.74 -0.57 -8.02
N ASN A 58 -1.70 0.22 -8.51
CA ASN A 58 -2.84 0.70 -7.74
C ASN A 58 -4.13 -0.10 -8.05
N ASP A 59 -4.07 -1.08 -8.94
CA ASP A 59 -5.20 -1.89 -9.37
C ASP A 59 -5.16 -3.29 -8.71
N PRO A 60 -6.06 -3.61 -7.75
CA PRO A 60 -6.04 -4.92 -7.10
C PRO A 60 -6.41 -6.06 -8.04
N VAL A 61 -7.19 -5.82 -9.11
CA VAL A 61 -7.54 -6.84 -10.10
C VAL A 61 -6.30 -7.23 -10.90
N TYR A 62 -5.53 -6.23 -11.34
CA TYR A 62 -4.27 -6.48 -12.04
C TYR A 62 -3.18 -6.98 -11.10
N GLY A 63 -3.16 -6.55 -9.84
CA GLY A 63 -2.30 -7.13 -8.82
C GLY A 63 -2.51 -8.64 -8.67
N ALA A 64 -3.76 -9.08 -8.58
CA ALA A 64 -4.11 -10.50 -8.57
C ALA A 64 -3.72 -11.21 -9.88
N LYS A 65 -3.89 -10.54 -11.02
CA LYS A 65 -3.51 -11.08 -12.34
C LYS A 65 -2.00 -11.29 -12.46
N PHE A 66 -1.17 -10.33 -12.04
CA PHE A 66 0.28 -10.49 -11.99
C PHE A 66 0.68 -11.69 -11.13
N LEU A 67 0.09 -11.80 -9.94
CA LEU A 67 0.36 -12.93 -9.03
C LEU A 67 -0.02 -14.29 -9.62
N ARG A 68 -1.06 -14.37 -10.45
CA ARG A 68 -1.43 -15.63 -11.11
C ARG A 68 -0.49 -15.99 -12.26
N ASP A 69 -0.12 -15.00 -13.07
CA ASP A 69 0.55 -15.20 -14.35
C ASP A 69 2.08 -15.21 -14.24
N GLY A 70 2.65 -14.79 -13.09
CA GLY A 70 4.10 -14.72 -12.88
C GLY A 70 4.56 -15.31 -11.54
N ASP A 71 5.86 -15.57 -11.47
CA ASP A 71 6.58 -15.97 -10.27
C ASP A 71 7.36 -14.78 -9.74
N PHE A 72 6.72 -14.00 -8.87
CA PHE A 72 7.26 -12.80 -8.27
C PHE A 72 7.66 -13.05 -6.81
N ASP A 73 8.69 -12.33 -6.34
CA ASP A 73 9.17 -12.40 -4.96
C ASP A 73 8.45 -11.39 -4.06
N CYS A 74 8.09 -10.24 -4.62
CA CYS A 74 7.37 -9.19 -3.90
C CYS A 74 6.51 -8.34 -4.85
N PHE A 75 5.64 -7.52 -4.28
CA PHE A 75 4.96 -6.47 -5.04
C PHE A 75 4.66 -5.26 -4.17
N LEU A 76 4.50 -4.11 -4.83
CA LEU A 76 4.02 -2.89 -4.20
C LEU A 76 2.58 -2.65 -4.62
N ILE A 77 1.66 -2.55 -3.64
CA ILE A 77 0.29 -2.12 -3.90
C ILE A 77 0.02 -0.81 -3.17
N ALA A 78 -0.46 0.20 -3.92
CA ALA A 78 -0.62 1.54 -3.37
C ALA A 78 -2.08 1.91 -3.16
N GLY A 79 -2.40 2.36 -1.92
CA GLY A 79 -3.72 2.87 -1.54
C GLY A 79 -4.85 1.83 -1.52
N ARG A 80 -4.56 0.53 -1.60
CA ARG A 80 -5.57 -0.55 -1.63
C ARG A 80 -5.60 -1.40 -0.37
N TYR A 81 -4.75 -1.10 0.58
CA TYR A 81 -4.84 -1.56 1.95
C TYR A 81 -4.36 -0.43 2.87
N SER A 82 -5.29 0.24 3.50
CA SER A 82 -5.07 1.37 4.40
C SER A 82 -6.15 1.37 5.48
N LEU A 83 -5.99 2.22 6.49
CA LEU A 83 -7.00 2.41 7.54
C LEU A 83 -8.36 2.88 6.97
N LEU A 84 -8.38 3.45 5.77
CA LEU A 84 -9.58 3.97 5.11
C LEU A 84 -10.28 2.93 4.22
N GLU A 85 -9.53 2.06 3.54
CA GLU A 85 -10.05 1.07 2.59
C GLU A 85 -9.14 -0.16 2.46
N GLN A 86 -9.72 -1.35 2.25
CA GLN A 86 -9.00 -2.61 2.26
C GLN A 86 -9.35 -3.56 1.08
N PRO A 87 -9.56 -3.08 -0.16
CA PRO A 87 -9.96 -3.97 -1.26
C PRO A 87 -8.92 -5.05 -1.62
N ALA A 88 -7.65 -4.88 -1.24
CA ALA A 88 -6.61 -5.88 -1.44
C ALA A 88 -6.84 -7.18 -0.65
N LEU A 89 -7.64 -7.15 0.43
CA LEU A 89 -8.00 -8.34 1.21
C LEU A 89 -8.82 -9.36 0.43
N ASN A 90 -9.57 -8.92 -0.59
CA ASN A 90 -10.50 -9.81 -1.30
C ASN A 90 -9.78 -10.91 -2.09
N GLU A 91 -8.68 -10.59 -2.74
CA GLU A 91 -8.01 -11.52 -3.64
C GLU A 91 -6.48 -11.41 -3.60
N VAL A 92 -5.93 -10.20 -3.61
CA VAL A 92 -4.48 -9.96 -3.74
C VAL A 92 -3.72 -10.57 -2.56
N PHE A 93 -4.13 -10.29 -1.34
CA PHE A 93 -3.45 -10.80 -0.16
C PHE A 93 -3.57 -12.32 0.02
N PRO A 94 -4.75 -12.95 -0.18
CA PRO A 94 -4.85 -14.43 -0.20
C PRO A 94 -3.93 -15.08 -1.23
N LEU A 95 -3.82 -14.52 -2.45
CA LEU A 95 -2.90 -15.00 -3.48
C LEU A 95 -1.43 -14.80 -3.07
N ALA A 96 -1.07 -13.63 -2.54
CA ALA A 96 0.27 -13.35 -2.05
C ALA A 96 0.69 -14.33 -0.95
N THR A 97 -0.23 -14.61 -0.01
CA THR A 97 0.00 -15.59 1.06
C THR A 97 0.22 -16.99 0.49
N SER A 98 -0.63 -17.44 -0.43
CA SER A 98 -0.54 -18.79 -1.00
C SER A 98 0.73 -19.01 -1.82
N LYS A 99 1.30 -17.96 -2.39
CA LYS A 99 2.53 -17.99 -3.19
C LYS A 99 3.78 -17.54 -2.40
N ASN A 100 3.63 -17.17 -1.13
CA ASN A 100 4.72 -16.65 -0.30
C ASN A 100 5.39 -15.40 -0.89
N VAL A 101 4.59 -14.49 -1.47
CA VAL A 101 5.05 -13.24 -2.09
C VAL A 101 4.98 -12.09 -1.08
N GLY A 102 6.08 -11.37 -0.89
CA GLY A 102 6.15 -10.24 0.05
C GLY A 102 5.34 -9.02 -0.41
N VAL A 103 4.62 -8.37 0.51
CA VAL A 103 3.82 -7.17 0.22
C VAL A 103 4.50 -5.92 0.73
N ILE A 104 4.70 -4.96 -0.16
CA ILE A 104 5.12 -3.59 0.16
C ILE A 104 3.90 -2.67 -0.03
N LEU A 105 3.51 -1.94 1.00
CA LEU A 105 2.38 -1.01 0.90
C LEU A 105 2.86 0.40 0.57
N GLY A 106 2.38 0.92 -0.56
CA GLY A 106 2.44 2.35 -0.88
C GLY A 106 1.12 3.04 -0.56
N GLY A 107 1.11 4.38 -0.58
CA GLY A 107 -0.11 5.17 -0.45
C GLY A 107 -0.89 4.95 0.85
N VAL A 108 -0.23 4.57 1.95
CA VAL A 108 -0.85 4.26 3.25
C VAL A 108 -1.63 5.44 3.85
N PHE A 109 -1.33 6.64 3.39
CA PHE A 109 -2.04 7.86 3.79
C PHE A 109 -3.14 8.31 2.82
N ASN A 110 -3.51 7.51 1.79
CA ASN A 110 -4.56 7.80 0.80
C ASN A 110 -4.48 9.24 0.27
N SER A 111 -3.42 9.54 -0.48
CA SER A 111 -3.13 10.89 -1.03
C SER A 111 -2.96 12.00 0.04
N GLY A 112 -2.58 11.61 1.26
CA GLY A 112 -2.27 12.50 2.38
C GLY A 112 -3.44 12.73 3.35
N ILE A 113 -4.68 12.32 3.05
CA ILE A 113 -5.82 12.58 3.94
C ILE A 113 -5.68 11.89 5.30
N LEU A 114 -5.01 10.74 5.39
CA LEU A 114 -4.69 10.07 6.66
C LEU A 114 -3.42 10.62 7.34
N ALA A 115 -2.64 11.46 6.65
CA ALA A 115 -1.50 12.14 7.26
C ALA A 115 -1.91 13.45 7.93
N THR A 116 -2.77 14.24 7.29
CA THR A 116 -3.14 15.60 7.72
C THR A 116 -4.55 15.73 8.26
N GLY A 117 -5.38 14.68 8.12
CA GLY A 117 -6.81 14.78 8.37
C GLY A 117 -7.53 15.58 7.27
N VAL A 118 -8.73 16.06 7.61
CA VAL A 118 -9.61 16.79 6.67
C VAL A 118 -9.34 18.31 6.69
N ILE A 119 -8.06 18.70 6.63
CA ILE A 119 -7.67 20.12 6.66
C ILE A 119 -7.51 20.65 5.23
N GLY A 120 -7.96 21.87 4.98
CA GLY A 120 -7.80 22.55 3.69
C GLY A 120 -8.59 21.89 2.56
N LYS A 121 -7.88 21.41 1.53
CA LYS A 121 -8.45 20.70 0.36
C LYS A 121 -7.94 19.25 0.36
N PRO A 122 -8.51 18.36 1.19
CA PRO A 122 -8.04 16.98 1.29
C PRO A 122 -8.21 16.26 -0.05
N LYS A 123 -7.22 15.40 -0.38
CA LYS A 123 -7.23 14.58 -1.59
C LYS A 123 -7.45 13.11 -1.25
N TYR A 124 -8.09 12.41 -2.16
CA TYR A 124 -8.27 10.97 -2.17
C TYR A 124 -8.13 10.47 -3.61
N ASN A 125 -7.35 9.42 -3.85
CA ASN A 125 -7.01 8.95 -5.20
C ASN A 125 -6.56 10.09 -6.13
N TYR A 126 -5.67 10.99 -5.61
CA TYR A 126 -5.10 12.15 -6.30
C TYR A 126 -6.11 13.25 -6.70
N THR A 127 -7.39 13.09 -6.42
CA THR A 127 -8.46 14.05 -6.70
C THR A 127 -9.03 14.65 -5.39
N PRO A 128 -9.84 15.71 -5.44
CA PRO A 128 -10.53 16.20 -4.25
C PRO A 128 -11.34 15.08 -3.58
N ALA A 129 -11.18 14.93 -2.25
CA ALA A 129 -11.87 13.88 -1.51
C ALA A 129 -13.39 14.08 -1.52
N PRO A 130 -14.19 13.05 -1.84
CA PRO A 130 -15.65 13.12 -1.80
C PRO A 130 -16.16 13.19 -0.35
N LYS A 131 -17.40 13.68 -0.16
CA LYS A 131 -17.98 13.96 1.17
C LYS A 131 -18.01 12.74 2.09
N ASN A 132 -18.36 11.56 1.57
CA ASN A 132 -18.40 10.32 2.34
C ASN A 132 -17.02 9.91 2.88
N ILE A 133 -15.95 10.13 2.11
CA ILE A 133 -14.57 9.88 2.55
C ILE A 133 -14.17 10.89 3.63
N ILE A 134 -14.50 12.16 3.44
CA ILE A 134 -14.23 13.21 4.45
C ILE A 134 -14.92 12.86 5.77
N GLU A 135 -16.19 12.43 5.74
CA GLU A 135 -16.94 12.05 6.93
C GLU A 135 -16.34 10.81 7.62
N LYS A 136 -15.95 9.79 6.83
CA LYS A 136 -15.29 8.59 7.36
C LYS A 136 -13.98 8.95 8.05
N VAL A 137 -13.13 9.76 7.42
CA VAL A 137 -11.85 10.21 8.01
C VAL A 137 -12.07 11.02 9.29
N ARG A 138 -13.06 11.92 9.35
CA ARG A 138 -13.39 12.66 10.60
C ARG A 138 -13.74 11.72 11.75
N LYS A 139 -14.54 10.68 11.48
CA LYS A 139 -14.90 9.69 12.51
C LYS A 139 -13.66 8.92 12.97
N ILE A 140 -12.83 8.44 12.04
CA ILE A 140 -11.57 7.75 12.37
C ILE A 140 -10.67 8.67 13.22
N GLU A 141 -10.50 9.93 12.82
CA GLU A 141 -9.70 10.92 13.55
C GLU A 141 -10.24 11.17 14.96
N THR A 142 -11.57 11.20 15.14
CA THR A 142 -12.19 11.35 16.44
C THR A 142 -11.85 10.18 17.37
N ILE A 143 -11.93 8.95 16.88
CA ILE A 143 -11.54 7.75 17.64
C ILE A 143 -10.04 7.75 17.94
N CYS A 144 -9.20 8.04 16.96
CA CYS A 144 -7.76 8.15 17.19
C CYS A 144 -7.44 9.16 18.31
N ARG A 145 -8.12 10.30 18.31
CA ARG A 145 -7.95 11.37 19.28
C ARG A 145 -8.41 10.97 20.68
N SER A 146 -9.50 10.20 20.83
CA SER A 146 -9.96 9.69 22.14
C SER A 146 -8.96 8.72 22.78
N HIS A 147 -8.14 8.05 21.96
CA HIS A 147 -7.02 7.21 22.41
C HIS A 147 -5.68 7.95 22.49
N SER A 148 -5.66 9.27 22.26
CA SER A 148 -4.43 10.08 22.19
C SER A 148 -3.42 9.60 21.14
N ILE A 149 -3.89 8.99 20.07
CA ILE A 149 -3.07 8.49 18.95
C ILE A 149 -3.23 9.42 17.75
N PRO A 150 -2.13 9.96 17.19
CA PRO A 150 -2.19 10.70 15.93
C PRO A 150 -2.71 9.84 14.78
N LEU A 151 -3.55 10.41 13.91
CA LEU A 151 -4.13 9.72 12.75
C LEU A 151 -3.08 9.03 11.86
N PRO A 152 -1.94 9.68 11.47
CA PRO A 152 -0.91 9.01 10.67
C PRO A 152 -0.25 7.83 11.40
N THR A 153 -0.12 7.90 12.73
CA THR A 153 0.39 6.78 13.54
C THR A 153 -0.55 5.59 13.45
N ALA A 154 -1.86 5.79 13.66
CA ALA A 154 -2.85 4.74 13.51
C ALA A 154 -2.85 4.15 12.10
N ALA A 155 -2.76 4.98 11.06
CA ALA A 155 -2.74 4.53 9.67
C ALA A 155 -1.54 3.61 9.36
N MET A 156 -0.34 3.96 9.83
CA MET A 156 0.85 3.13 9.63
C MET A 156 0.80 1.83 10.43
N HIS A 157 0.40 1.88 11.70
CA HIS A 157 0.28 0.68 12.54
C HIS A 157 -0.77 -0.28 12.01
N PHE A 158 -1.91 0.22 11.52
CA PHE A 158 -2.92 -0.60 10.86
C PHE A 158 -2.31 -1.40 9.70
N CYS A 159 -1.58 -0.73 8.82
CA CYS A 159 -0.96 -1.35 7.65
C CYS A 159 0.09 -2.40 8.05
N LEU A 160 0.96 -2.09 9.02
CA LEU A 160 1.98 -3.00 9.51
C LEU A 160 1.42 -4.18 10.32
N GLY A 161 0.21 -4.06 10.85
CA GLY A 161 -0.43 -5.12 11.63
C GLY A 161 -0.91 -6.31 10.80
N HIS A 162 -0.91 -6.23 9.46
CA HIS A 162 -1.25 -7.38 8.62
C HIS A 162 -0.02 -8.29 8.41
N PRO A 163 -0.11 -9.60 8.69
CA PRO A 163 1.04 -10.53 8.66
C PRO A 163 1.72 -10.62 7.29
N GLN A 164 1.00 -10.36 6.20
CA GLN A 164 1.53 -10.41 4.84
C GLN A 164 2.34 -9.16 4.46
N VAL A 165 2.21 -8.06 5.22
CA VAL A 165 2.89 -6.81 4.92
C VAL A 165 4.33 -6.86 5.43
N SER A 166 5.27 -6.80 4.49
CA SER A 166 6.70 -6.84 4.78
C SER A 166 7.29 -5.44 5.02
N SER A 167 6.72 -4.40 4.37
CA SER A 167 7.25 -3.03 4.46
C SER A 167 6.23 -1.99 4.02
N LEU A 168 6.48 -0.73 4.44
CA LEU A 168 5.76 0.45 3.95
C LEU A 168 6.69 1.33 3.11
N ALA A 169 6.20 1.77 1.94
CA ALA A 169 6.83 2.82 1.15
C ALA A 169 6.14 4.15 1.45
N LEU A 170 6.78 4.98 2.27
CA LEU A 170 6.25 6.27 2.72
C LEU A 170 6.87 7.41 1.93
N GLY A 171 6.04 8.29 1.36
CA GLY A 171 6.48 9.56 0.82
C GLY A 171 6.78 10.56 1.95
N ALA A 172 7.83 11.37 1.78
CA ALA A 172 8.14 12.48 2.65
C ALA A 172 8.79 13.60 1.82
N VAL A 173 8.43 14.86 2.09
CA VAL A 173 8.96 16.04 1.39
C VAL A 173 9.97 16.82 2.24
N SER A 174 10.19 16.40 3.50
CA SER A 174 11.15 17.02 4.40
C SER A 174 11.82 16.01 5.33
N PRO A 175 13.03 16.32 5.86
CA PRO A 175 13.67 15.49 6.89
C PRO A 175 12.81 15.34 8.16
N ASP A 176 11.99 16.32 8.50
CA ASP A 176 11.15 16.27 9.69
C ASP A 176 9.96 15.33 9.51
N GLU A 177 9.41 15.21 8.31
CA GLU A 177 8.41 14.18 8.00
C GLU A 177 9.00 12.78 8.14
N VAL A 178 10.23 12.55 7.66
CA VAL A 178 10.91 11.26 7.85
C VAL A 178 11.09 10.94 9.33
N LYS A 179 11.57 11.90 10.13
CA LYS A 179 11.71 11.73 11.58
C LYS A 179 10.36 11.42 12.26
N SER A 180 9.31 12.16 11.88
CA SER A 180 7.96 11.97 12.41
C SER A 180 7.43 10.57 12.08
N ASN A 181 7.62 10.09 10.85
CA ASN A 181 7.22 8.75 10.44
C ASN A 181 7.96 7.66 11.24
N VAL A 182 9.28 7.83 11.45
CA VAL A 182 10.09 6.90 12.28
C VAL A 182 9.64 6.89 13.74
N LEU A 183 9.31 8.06 14.31
CA LEU A 183 8.81 8.15 15.68
C LEU A 183 7.41 7.53 15.80
N ALA A 184 6.54 7.77 14.84
CA ALA A 184 5.19 7.22 14.82
C ALA A 184 5.19 5.68 14.85
N ILE A 185 6.07 5.02 14.08
CA ILE A 185 6.19 3.55 14.09
C ILE A 185 6.64 2.99 15.46
N LYS A 186 7.39 3.77 16.24
CA LYS A 186 7.84 3.38 17.58
C LYS A 186 6.79 3.62 18.68
N THR A 187 5.70 4.31 18.35
CA THR A 187 4.61 4.62 19.29
C THR A 187 3.80 3.35 19.56
N THR A 188 3.48 3.08 20.81
CA THR A 188 2.56 2.00 21.16
C THR A 188 1.13 2.42 20.89
N VAL A 189 0.40 1.65 20.09
CA VAL A 189 -1.01 1.87 19.77
C VAL A 189 -1.87 0.85 20.55
N PRO A 190 -2.83 1.30 21.38
CA PRO A 190 -3.63 0.39 22.18
C PRO A 190 -4.59 -0.43 21.31
N LYS A 191 -4.75 -1.72 21.64
CA LYS A 191 -5.68 -2.64 20.93
C LYS A 191 -7.13 -2.16 20.94
N SER A 192 -7.55 -1.45 21.99
CA SER A 192 -8.88 -0.87 22.11
C SER A 192 -9.24 0.11 21.00
N LEU A 193 -8.25 0.81 20.43
CA LEU A 193 -8.48 1.69 19.27
C LEU A 193 -9.09 0.92 18.09
N TRP A 194 -8.56 -0.27 17.80
CA TRP A 194 -9.07 -1.11 16.70
C TRP A 194 -10.46 -1.64 16.98
N GLY A 195 -10.74 -1.99 18.24
CA GLY A 195 -12.07 -2.40 18.70
C GLY A 195 -13.11 -1.31 18.50
N ASP A 196 -12.79 -0.09 18.87
CA ASP A 196 -13.70 1.06 18.72
C ASP A 196 -13.95 1.39 17.24
N LEU A 197 -12.91 1.31 16.39
CA LEU A 197 -13.07 1.49 14.94
C LEU A 197 -14.00 0.42 14.32
N LYS A 198 -13.94 -0.82 14.79
CA LYS A 198 -14.84 -1.90 14.36
C LYS A 198 -16.26 -1.68 14.88
N THR A 199 -16.42 -1.30 16.13
CA THR A 199 -17.72 -1.03 16.76
C THR A 199 -18.47 0.09 16.06
N GLU A 200 -17.76 1.15 15.63
CA GLU A 200 -18.31 2.25 14.87
C GLU A 200 -18.51 1.96 13.37
N GLY A 201 -18.23 0.72 12.93
CA GLY A 201 -18.36 0.30 11.53
C GLY A 201 -17.41 1.00 10.56
N LEU A 202 -16.29 1.51 11.06
CA LEU A 202 -15.24 2.15 10.25
C LEU A 202 -14.24 1.13 9.69
N LEU A 203 -14.12 -0.01 10.37
CA LEU A 203 -13.46 -1.24 9.91
C LEU A 203 -14.44 -2.40 10.02
N GLU A 204 -14.42 -3.30 9.05
CA GLU A 204 -15.17 -4.56 9.13
C GLU A 204 -14.56 -5.47 10.21
N ASN A 205 -15.40 -6.28 10.86
CA ASN A 205 -14.94 -7.20 11.92
C ASN A 205 -13.90 -8.21 11.43
N SER A 206 -14.00 -8.62 10.17
CA SER A 206 -13.10 -9.56 9.49
C SER A 206 -11.70 -8.99 9.19
N VAL A 207 -11.56 -7.66 9.17
CA VAL A 207 -10.30 -7.01 8.84
C VAL A 207 -9.25 -7.27 9.92
N PRO A 208 -8.07 -7.82 9.58
CA PRO A 208 -6.98 -8.00 10.52
C PRO A 208 -6.53 -6.65 11.12
N THR A 209 -6.25 -6.64 12.40
CA THR A 209 -5.77 -5.47 13.13
C THR A 209 -4.56 -5.85 13.98
N PRO A 210 -3.67 -4.89 14.28
CA PRO A 210 -2.51 -5.13 15.16
C PRO A 210 -2.91 -5.75 16.51
N GLU A 211 -2.09 -6.71 16.99
CA GLU A 211 -2.28 -7.39 18.28
C GLU A 211 -1.74 -6.58 19.47
#